data_0463ff2c7af7c35fb015398e712b4c9a
#
_entry.id   0463ff2c7af7c35fb015398e712b4c9a
#
_cell.length_a   1.000
_cell.length_b   1.000
_cell.length_c   1.000
_cell.angle_alpha   90.00
_cell.angle_beta   90.00
_cell.angle_gamma   90.00
#
_symmetry.space_group_name_H-M   'P 1'
#
loop_
_entity.id
_entity.type
_entity.pdbx_description
1 polymer ?
#
loop_
_entity_poly.entity_id
_entity_poly.type
_entity_poly.pdbx_seq_one_letter_code
_entity_poly.pdbx_strand_id
1 'polypeptide(L)'
;MAMQPFPRPLADRLRQLEEDTGTEYPEGYELIYSSRRTLAVQITSAGQVRVRAPRRTSRASIDRFLIEKEAWVLKYLTRAFEHAAPPLPESERRRYMELAREIFTRKAAYYASVMKVTYGRISIREQKTRWGSCSSKGNLNFNWRLIFAPEEVLDYIVVHELAHRREMNHSQAFYDIVESVLPEYKKEQKWLREHGESLWTAV
;
A
#
# COMPACT_ATOMS: atom_id res chain seq x y z
N MET A 1 -22.22 -3.90 0.08
CA MET A 1 -22.17 -3.22 -1.23
C MET A 1 -22.45 -4.27 -2.29
N ALA A 2 -23.25 -3.98 -3.30
CA ALA A 2 -23.60 -4.98 -4.31
C ALA A 2 -22.56 -4.98 -5.43
N MET A 3 -22.05 -6.15 -5.77
CA MET A 3 -21.29 -6.38 -6.99
C MET A 3 -22.15 -6.07 -8.21
N GLN A 4 -21.58 -5.41 -9.18
CA GLN A 4 -22.22 -5.09 -10.45
C GLN A 4 -21.56 -5.92 -11.56
N PRO A 5 -22.32 -6.56 -12.46
CA PRO A 5 -21.72 -7.30 -13.57
C PRO A 5 -20.98 -6.34 -14.51
N PHE A 6 -19.91 -6.83 -15.13
CA PHE A 6 -19.24 -6.09 -16.20
C PHE A 6 -20.13 -5.88 -17.41
N PRO A 7 -19.92 -4.79 -18.20
CA PRO A 7 -20.54 -4.67 -19.50
C PRO A 7 -20.13 -5.85 -20.41
N ARG A 8 -21.08 -6.32 -21.22
CA ARG A 8 -20.94 -7.57 -22.00
C ARG A 8 -19.61 -7.70 -22.77
N PRO A 9 -19.12 -6.67 -23.49
CA PRO A 9 -17.86 -6.78 -24.22
C PRO A 9 -16.68 -7.13 -23.30
N LEU A 10 -16.58 -6.46 -22.14
CA LEU A 10 -15.51 -6.70 -21.17
C LEU A 10 -15.66 -8.08 -20.50
N ALA A 11 -16.87 -8.50 -20.18
CA ALA A 11 -17.15 -9.81 -19.62
C ALA A 11 -16.76 -10.96 -20.59
N ASP A 12 -17.05 -10.79 -21.87
CA ASP A 12 -16.72 -11.79 -22.90
C ASP A 12 -15.18 -11.89 -23.10
N ARG A 13 -14.48 -10.76 -23.04
CA ARG A 13 -12.99 -10.75 -23.09
C ARG A 13 -12.35 -11.39 -21.86
N LEU A 14 -12.92 -11.18 -20.66
CA LEU A 14 -12.41 -11.83 -19.45
C LEU A 14 -12.60 -13.34 -19.50
N ARG A 15 -13.76 -13.83 -19.97
CA ARG A 15 -13.97 -15.28 -20.17
C ARG A 15 -13.00 -15.88 -21.16
N GLN A 16 -12.74 -15.21 -22.29
CA GLN A 16 -11.72 -15.68 -23.22
C GLN A 16 -10.33 -15.77 -22.57
N LEU A 17 -10.00 -14.78 -21.76
CA LEU A 17 -8.74 -14.76 -21.02
C LEU A 17 -8.65 -15.90 -19.98
N GLU A 18 -9.77 -16.25 -19.33
CA GLU A 18 -9.88 -17.41 -18.42
C GLU A 18 -9.60 -18.72 -19.15
N GLU A 19 -10.21 -18.90 -20.34
CA GLU A 19 -9.99 -20.08 -21.18
C GLU A 19 -8.52 -20.19 -21.62
N ASP A 20 -7.88 -19.07 -21.98
CA ASP A 20 -6.51 -19.02 -22.46
C ASP A 20 -5.47 -19.24 -21.35
N THR A 21 -5.76 -18.81 -20.12
CA THR A 21 -4.78 -18.76 -19.00
C THR A 21 -5.08 -19.78 -17.89
N GLY A 22 -6.30 -20.30 -17.82
CA GLY A 22 -6.77 -21.12 -16.70
C GLY A 22 -6.95 -20.34 -15.38
N THR A 23 -6.93 -19.00 -15.45
CA THR A 23 -7.03 -18.10 -14.29
C THR A 23 -8.45 -17.59 -14.16
N GLU A 24 -9.11 -17.77 -13.02
CA GLU A 24 -10.43 -17.21 -12.75
C GLU A 24 -10.34 -15.70 -12.50
N TYR A 25 -11.07 -14.89 -13.27
CA TYR A 25 -11.18 -13.44 -13.11
C TYR A 25 -12.50 -13.06 -12.44
N PRO A 26 -12.61 -11.85 -11.84
CA PRO A 26 -13.86 -11.41 -11.20
C PRO A 26 -14.98 -11.25 -12.24
N GLU A 27 -16.17 -11.73 -11.90
CA GLU A 27 -17.37 -11.62 -12.76
C GLU A 27 -17.94 -10.19 -12.82
N GLY A 28 -17.44 -9.27 -11.99
CA GLY A 28 -17.97 -7.93 -11.88
C GLY A 28 -17.12 -6.97 -11.05
N TYR A 29 -17.68 -5.82 -10.75
CA TYR A 29 -17.01 -4.75 -10.02
C TYR A 29 -17.83 -4.19 -8.86
N GLU A 30 -17.14 -3.69 -7.85
CA GLU A 30 -17.74 -2.92 -6.75
C GLU A 30 -17.98 -1.48 -7.21
N LEU A 31 -19.23 -1.00 -7.12
CA LEU A 31 -19.59 0.37 -7.48
C LEU A 31 -19.71 1.25 -6.23
N ILE A 32 -18.91 2.32 -6.19
CA ILE A 32 -18.87 3.27 -5.08
C ILE A 32 -19.23 4.66 -5.59
N TYR A 33 -20.36 5.18 -5.15
CA TYR A 33 -20.75 6.56 -5.41
C TYR A 33 -20.17 7.51 -4.36
N SER A 34 -19.63 8.63 -4.80
CA SER A 34 -19.04 9.65 -3.92
C SER A 34 -19.23 11.07 -4.47
N SER A 35 -18.78 12.08 -3.74
CA SER A 35 -18.82 13.50 -4.14
C SER A 35 -17.80 13.89 -5.22
N ARG A 36 -17.07 12.94 -5.78
CA ARG A 36 -16.08 13.18 -6.85
C ARG A 36 -16.75 13.68 -8.14
N ARG A 37 -15.94 14.31 -8.98
CA ARG A 37 -16.41 14.89 -10.27
C ARG A 37 -16.16 13.98 -11.47
N THR A 38 -15.33 12.95 -11.33
CA THR A 38 -14.88 12.08 -12.43
C THR A 38 -15.07 10.60 -12.10
N LEU A 39 -15.27 9.77 -13.13
CA LEU A 39 -15.19 8.31 -13.03
C LEU A 39 -13.74 7.88 -12.80
N ALA A 40 -13.55 6.80 -12.04
CA ALA A 40 -12.27 6.10 -11.96
C ALA A 40 -12.52 4.61 -11.76
N VAL A 41 -11.65 3.80 -12.34
CA VAL A 41 -11.53 2.37 -12.07
C VAL A 41 -10.23 2.12 -11.31
N GLN A 42 -10.29 1.22 -10.36
CA GLN A 42 -9.16 0.77 -9.56
C GLN A 42 -9.18 -0.75 -9.51
N ILE A 43 -8.01 -1.37 -9.68
CA ILE A 43 -7.82 -2.80 -9.48
C ILE A 43 -6.96 -2.95 -8.22
N THR A 44 -7.43 -3.78 -7.29
CA THR A 44 -6.67 -4.08 -6.07
C THR A 44 -5.63 -5.16 -6.36
N SER A 45 -4.64 -5.31 -5.48
CA SER A 45 -3.66 -6.41 -5.55
C SER A 45 -4.29 -7.81 -5.43
N ALA A 46 -5.55 -7.89 -4.96
CA ALA A 46 -6.33 -9.12 -4.91
C ALA A 46 -7.22 -9.30 -6.17
N GLY A 47 -6.99 -8.54 -7.24
CA GLY A 47 -7.77 -8.63 -8.48
C GLY A 47 -9.19 -8.06 -8.40
N GLN A 48 -9.60 -7.43 -7.30
CA GLN A 48 -10.94 -6.82 -7.21
C GLN A 48 -11.01 -5.54 -8.03
N VAL A 49 -12.03 -5.41 -8.85
CA VAL A 49 -12.29 -4.19 -9.63
C VAL A 49 -13.25 -3.28 -8.87
N ARG A 50 -12.87 -2.03 -8.65
CA ARG A 50 -13.68 -1.00 -8.00
C ARG A 50 -13.87 0.17 -8.93
N VAL A 51 -15.13 0.55 -9.15
CA VAL A 51 -15.49 1.75 -9.93
C VAL A 51 -16.01 2.81 -8.98
N ARG A 52 -15.37 3.97 -8.98
CA ARG A 52 -15.81 5.13 -8.21
C ARG A 52 -16.46 6.13 -9.14
N ALA A 53 -17.71 6.48 -8.86
CA ALA A 53 -18.52 7.34 -9.70
C ALA A 53 -19.09 8.55 -8.93
N PRO A 54 -19.34 9.68 -9.61
CA PRO A 54 -20.19 10.74 -9.08
C PRO A 54 -21.59 10.23 -8.79
N ARG A 55 -22.26 10.77 -7.77
CA ARG A 55 -23.58 10.30 -7.29
C ARG A 55 -24.67 10.25 -8.36
N ARG A 56 -24.57 11.07 -9.42
CA ARG A 56 -25.58 11.18 -10.50
C ARG A 56 -25.15 10.50 -11.81
N THR A 57 -24.10 9.68 -11.78
CA THR A 57 -23.64 8.99 -13.00
C THR A 57 -24.58 7.84 -13.34
N SER A 58 -25.06 7.81 -14.58
CA SER A 58 -25.91 6.74 -15.08
C SER A 58 -25.12 5.43 -15.26
N ARG A 59 -25.80 4.29 -15.18
CA ARG A 59 -25.20 2.98 -15.45
C ARG A 59 -24.58 2.93 -16.85
N ALA A 60 -25.28 3.44 -17.87
CA ALA A 60 -24.78 3.47 -19.24
C ALA A 60 -23.46 4.26 -19.38
N SER A 61 -23.29 5.34 -18.60
CA SER A 61 -22.02 6.09 -18.57
C SER A 61 -20.88 5.31 -17.92
N ILE A 62 -21.17 4.53 -16.90
CA ILE A 62 -20.19 3.65 -16.24
C ILE A 62 -19.79 2.53 -17.19
N ASP A 63 -20.75 1.90 -17.84
CA ASP A 63 -20.49 0.80 -18.79
C ASP A 63 -19.65 1.28 -19.97
N ARG A 64 -19.96 2.44 -20.54
CA ARG A 64 -19.14 3.06 -21.59
C ARG A 64 -17.72 3.33 -21.12
N PHE A 65 -17.53 3.88 -19.94
CA PHE A 65 -16.23 4.13 -19.36
C PHE A 65 -15.42 2.85 -19.16
N LEU A 66 -16.04 1.76 -18.71
CA LEU A 66 -15.38 0.46 -18.56
C LEU A 66 -14.97 -0.14 -19.91
N ILE A 67 -15.81 0.01 -20.93
CA ILE A 67 -15.48 -0.42 -22.30
C ILE A 67 -14.32 0.40 -22.87
N GLU A 68 -14.32 1.71 -22.69
CA GLU A 68 -13.18 2.58 -23.09
C GLU A 68 -11.87 2.23 -22.36
N LYS A 69 -11.97 1.69 -21.16
CA LYS A 69 -10.83 1.26 -20.33
C LYS A 69 -10.54 -0.25 -20.39
N GLU A 70 -11.19 -0.99 -21.29
CA GLU A 70 -11.07 -2.45 -21.39
C GLU A 70 -9.62 -2.93 -21.40
N ALA A 71 -8.81 -2.43 -22.33
CA ALA A 71 -7.40 -2.82 -22.44
C ALA A 71 -6.60 -2.55 -21.16
N TRP A 72 -6.92 -1.44 -20.49
CA TRP A 72 -6.30 -1.11 -19.20
C TRP A 72 -6.75 -2.09 -18.10
N VAL A 73 -8.06 -2.37 -18.03
CA VAL A 73 -8.64 -3.30 -17.04
C VAL A 73 -8.04 -4.70 -17.21
N LEU A 74 -8.03 -5.23 -18.43
CA LEU A 74 -7.45 -6.54 -18.74
C LEU A 74 -5.97 -6.59 -18.34
N LYS A 75 -5.17 -5.64 -18.80
CA LYS A 75 -3.73 -5.57 -18.46
C LYS A 75 -3.46 -5.61 -16.96
N TYR A 76 -4.20 -4.81 -16.18
CA TYR A 76 -3.96 -4.74 -14.73
C TYR A 76 -4.58 -5.89 -13.95
N LEU A 77 -5.66 -6.49 -14.44
CA LEU A 77 -6.18 -7.74 -13.90
C LEU A 77 -5.19 -8.89 -14.13
N THR A 78 -4.76 -9.10 -15.36
CA THR A 78 -3.75 -10.13 -15.68
C THR A 78 -2.51 -9.96 -14.79
N ARG A 79 -1.98 -8.73 -14.70
CA ARG A 79 -0.84 -8.43 -13.83
C ARG A 79 -1.13 -8.72 -12.35
N ALA A 80 -2.33 -8.44 -11.86
CA ALA A 80 -2.69 -8.71 -10.46
C ALA A 80 -2.72 -10.22 -10.17
N PHE A 81 -3.16 -11.04 -11.12
CA PHE A 81 -3.23 -12.49 -10.98
C PHE A 81 -1.91 -13.19 -11.29
N GLU A 82 -1.14 -12.73 -12.26
CA GLU A 82 0.22 -13.25 -12.55
C GLU A 82 1.18 -13.04 -11.37
N HIS A 83 0.97 -11.98 -10.59
CA HIS A 83 1.80 -11.64 -9.43
C HIS A 83 1.09 -11.93 -8.09
N ALA A 84 -0.08 -12.56 -8.12
CA ALA A 84 -0.75 -13.02 -6.91
C ALA A 84 0.00 -14.23 -6.36
N ALA A 85 1.03 -13.97 -5.58
CA ALA A 85 1.53 -15.01 -4.68
C ALA A 85 0.35 -15.52 -3.84
N PRO A 86 0.27 -16.84 -3.56
CA PRO A 86 -0.76 -17.37 -2.68
C PRO A 86 -0.72 -16.58 -1.36
N PRO A 87 -1.90 -16.32 -0.74
CA PRO A 87 -1.93 -15.55 0.49
C PRO A 87 -1.03 -16.20 1.52
N LEU A 88 -0.17 -15.40 2.11
CA LEU A 88 0.78 -15.86 3.13
C LEU A 88 0.03 -16.60 4.25
N PRO A 89 0.45 -17.84 4.59
CA PRO A 89 -0.15 -18.57 5.70
C PRO A 89 -0.18 -17.73 6.97
N GLU A 90 -1.28 -17.79 7.73
CA GLU A 90 -1.47 -16.98 8.93
C GLU A 90 -0.34 -17.20 9.97
N SER A 91 0.21 -18.43 10.05
CA SER A 91 1.34 -18.76 10.92
C SER A 91 2.61 -18.00 10.51
N GLU A 92 2.91 -17.92 9.22
CA GLU A 92 4.05 -17.18 8.71
C GLU A 92 3.86 -15.67 8.85
N ARG A 93 2.66 -15.18 8.56
CA ARG A 93 2.31 -13.78 8.76
C ARG A 93 2.52 -13.35 10.21
N ARG A 94 2.08 -14.16 11.19
CA ARG A 94 2.34 -13.89 12.61
C ARG A 94 3.83 -13.85 12.91
N ARG A 95 4.58 -14.82 12.42
CA ARG A 95 6.04 -14.88 12.62
C ARG A 95 6.73 -13.61 12.10
N TYR A 96 6.38 -13.15 10.90
CA TYR A 96 6.94 -11.91 10.36
C TYR A 96 6.51 -10.66 11.16
N MET A 97 5.28 -10.62 11.64
CA MET A 97 4.84 -9.51 12.50
C MET A 97 5.55 -9.50 13.86
N GLU A 98 5.85 -10.64 14.43
CA GLU A 98 6.64 -10.76 15.67
C GLU A 98 8.08 -10.33 15.43
N LEU A 99 8.73 -10.81 14.38
CA LEU A 99 10.06 -10.39 13.97
C LEU A 99 10.13 -8.87 13.75
N ALA A 100 9.16 -8.32 13.03
CA ALA A 100 9.06 -6.88 12.82
C ALA A 100 8.93 -6.12 14.16
N ARG A 101 8.14 -6.63 15.09
CA ARG A 101 7.99 -6.02 16.42
C ARG A 101 9.33 -5.98 17.17
N GLU A 102 10.07 -7.07 17.17
CA GLU A 102 11.38 -7.13 17.81
C GLU A 102 12.36 -6.12 17.19
N ILE A 103 12.49 -6.15 15.87
CA ILE A 103 13.39 -5.27 15.11
C ILE A 103 13.05 -3.79 15.36
N PHE A 104 11.78 -3.39 15.16
CA PHE A 104 11.39 -2.00 15.30
C PHE A 104 11.42 -1.51 16.74
N THR A 105 11.18 -2.37 17.73
CA THR A 105 11.33 -2.00 19.16
C THR A 105 12.77 -1.70 19.47
N ARG A 106 13.72 -2.55 19.04
CA ARG A 106 15.15 -2.35 19.26
C ARG A 106 15.66 -1.08 18.55
N LYS A 107 15.32 -0.91 17.25
CA LYS A 107 15.73 0.27 16.49
C LYS A 107 15.12 1.56 17.04
N ALA A 108 13.85 1.56 17.41
CA ALA A 108 13.19 2.74 17.99
C ALA A 108 13.81 3.13 19.35
N ALA A 109 14.15 2.17 20.21
CA ALA A 109 14.84 2.45 21.47
C ALA A 109 16.22 3.07 21.24
N TYR A 110 16.99 2.53 20.30
CA TYR A 110 18.31 3.04 19.94
C TYR A 110 18.21 4.49 19.40
N TYR A 111 17.43 4.71 18.37
CA TYR A 111 17.34 6.04 17.74
C TYR A 111 16.63 7.07 18.62
N ALA A 112 15.68 6.68 19.46
CA ALA A 112 15.07 7.59 20.43
C ALA A 112 16.11 8.12 21.43
N SER A 113 17.05 7.26 21.86
CA SER A 113 18.18 7.68 22.71
C SER A 113 19.12 8.65 21.98
N VAL A 114 19.51 8.33 20.74
CA VAL A 114 20.37 9.18 19.89
C VAL A 114 19.72 10.55 19.69
N MET A 115 18.43 10.57 19.33
CA MET A 115 17.67 11.78 19.04
C MET A 115 17.21 12.53 20.30
N LYS A 116 17.37 11.94 21.49
CA LYS A 116 16.89 12.47 22.79
C LYS A 116 15.38 12.79 22.74
N VAL A 117 14.59 11.86 22.22
CA VAL A 117 13.12 11.94 22.16
C VAL A 117 12.50 10.75 22.88
N THR A 118 11.24 10.91 23.26
CA THR A 118 10.44 9.82 23.83
C THR A 118 9.33 9.43 22.87
N TYR A 119 8.91 8.18 22.89
CA TYR A 119 7.78 7.68 22.13
C TYR A 119 6.84 6.89 23.04
N GLY A 120 5.61 6.67 22.57
CA GLY A 120 4.60 5.86 23.26
C GLY A 120 4.73 4.38 22.89
N ARG A 121 3.59 3.73 22.60
CA ARG A 121 3.58 2.33 22.18
C ARG A 121 4.01 2.17 20.72
N ILE A 122 4.62 1.02 20.42
CA ILE A 122 4.87 0.57 19.05
C ILE A 122 3.76 -0.42 18.65
N SER A 123 3.23 -0.25 17.44
CA SER A 123 2.28 -1.19 16.84
C SER A 123 2.76 -1.61 15.45
N ILE A 124 2.77 -2.91 15.20
CA ILE A 124 3.03 -3.45 13.87
C ILE A 124 1.72 -3.51 13.09
N ARG A 125 1.74 -3.06 11.85
CA ARG A 125 0.57 -2.89 10.99
C ARG A 125 0.77 -3.54 9.63
N GLU A 126 -0.35 -3.73 8.92
CA GLU A 126 -0.40 -4.23 7.55
C GLU A 126 -1.13 -3.23 6.63
N GLN A 127 -0.79 -1.97 6.73
CA GLN A 127 -1.42 -0.91 5.93
C GLN A 127 -0.84 -0.92 4.51
N LYS A 128 -1.70 -0.77 3.50
CA LYS A 128 -1.28 -0.75 2.08
C LYS A 128 -0.84 0.62 1.56
N THR A 129 -0.78 1.65 2.42
CA THR A 129 -0.56 3.04 1.97
C THR A 129 0.55 3.76 2.72
N ARG A 130 1.12 3.14 3.77
CA ARG A 130 2.13 3.78 4.62
C ARG A 130 3.12 2.76 5.15
N TRP A 131 4.37 3.16 5.21
CA TRP A 131 5.44 2.37 5.82
C TRP A 131 5.52 2.57 7.32
N GLY A 132 5.27 3.81 7.77
CA GLY A 132 5.23 4.15 9.17
C GLY A 132 4.20 5.24 9.46
N SER A 133 3.99 5.56 10.72
CA SER A 133 3.30 6.77 11.19
C SER A 133 3.59 7.03 12.65
N CYS A 134 3.71 8.32 13.01
CA CYS A 134 3.76 8.80 14.38
C CYS A 134 2.49 9.60 14.69
N SER A 135 1.82 9.28 15.79
CA SER A 135 0.68 10.08 16.26
C SER A 135 1.16 11.27 17.08
N SER A 136 0.28 12.28 17.28
CA SER A 136 0.56 13.42 18.17
C SER A 136 0.88 13.01 19.62
N LYS A 137 0.37 11.84 20.06
CA LYS A 137 0.71 11.23 21.35
C LYS A 137 2.03 10.47 21.35
N GLY A 138 2.75 10.41 20.21
CA GLY A 138 4.02 9.71 20.08
C GLY A 138 3.91 8.20 19.87
N ASN A 139 2.71 7.66 19.60
CA ASN A 139 2.61 6.24 19.25
C ASN A 139 3.14 6.01 17.83
N LEU A 140 4.02 5.03 17.71
CA LEU A 140 4.65 4.65 16.46
C LEU A 140 3.94 3.44 15.84
N ASN A 141 3.72 3.48 14.55
CA ASN A 141 3.24 2.32 13.81
C ASN A 141 4.24 2.03 12.68
N PHE A 142 4.55 0.76 12.46
CA PHE A 142 5.43 0.32 11.38
C PHE A 142 4.77 -0.80 10.59
N ASN A 143 4.98 -0.81 9.27
CA ASN A 143 4.54 -1.90 8.43
C ASN A 143 5.51 -3.08 8.55
N TRP A 144 4.98 -4.27 8.83
CA TRP A 144 5.82 -5.46 8.99
C TRP A 144 6.61 -5.82 7.73
N ARG A 145 6.09 -5.49 6.53
CA ARG A 145 6.77 -5.79 5.27
C ARG A 145 8.11 -5.08 5.10
N LEU A 146 8.39 -4.05 5.88
CA LEU A 146 9.69 -3.40 5.87
C LEU A 146 10.84 -4.34 6.26
N ILE A 147 10.58 -5.45 6.96
CA ILE A 147 11.65 -6.42 7.30
C ILE A 147 12.33 -7.03 6.06
N PHE A 148 11.71 -6.92 4.88
CA PHE A 148 12.27 -7.35 3.59
C PHE A 148 13.03 -6.24 2.86
N ALA A 149 13.07 -5.03 3.41
CA ALA A 149 13.89 -3.94 2.89
C ALA A 149 15.32 -4.00 3.46
N PRO A 150 16.29 -3.34 2.84
CA PRO A 150 17.61 -3.13 3.43
C PRO A 150 17.53 -2.52 4.83
N GLU A 151 18.48 -2.85 5.67
CA GLU A 151 18.50 -2.42 7.08
C GLU A 151 18.50 -0.88 7.21
N GLU A 152 19.21 -0.20 6.34
CA GLU A 152 19.30 1.26 6.29
C GLU A 152 17.94 1.91 6.01
N VAL A 153 17.09 1.24 5.25
CA VAL A 153 15.71 1.69 4.98
C VAL A 153 14.85 1.58 6.23
N LEU A 154 15.02 0.53 7.04
CA LEU A 154 14.34 0.41 8.32
C LEU A 154 14.79 1.53 9.27
N ASP A 155 16.08 1.81 9.30
CA ASP A 155 16.66 2.88 10.11
C ASP A 155 16.08 4.24 9.70
N TYR A 156 16.03 4.50 8.40
CA TYR A 156 15.42 5.71 7.87
C TYR A 156 13.95 5.87 8.31
N ILE A 157 13.13 4.83 8.18
CA ILE A 157 11.72 4.89 8.58
C ILE A 157 11.60 5.12 10.10
N VAL A 158 12.41 4.46 10.91
CA VAL A 158 12.39 4.66 12.37
C VAL A 158 12.78 6.09 12.74
N VAL A 159 13.84 6.63 12.17
CA VAL A 159 14.29 8.02 12.39
C VAL A 159 13.25 9.01 11.90
N HIS A 160 12.63 8.75 10.74
CA HIS A 160 11.55 9.56 10.19
C HIS A 160 10.36 9.66 11.16
N GLU A 161 9.89 8.54 11.69
CA GLU A 161 8.76 8.53 12.64
C GLU A 161 9.13 9.16 13.99
N LEU A 162 10.37 9.01 14.44
CA LEU A 162 10.86 9.66 15.66
C LEU A 162 11.08 11.17 15.47
N ALA A 163 11.43 11.64 14.27
CA ALA A 163 11.56 13.06 13.97
C ALA A 163 10.24 13.80 14.17
N HIS A 164 9.09 13.15 13.93
CA HIS A 164 7.77 13.69 14.24
C HIS A 164 7.53 13.99 15.74
N ARG A 165 8.41 13.51 16.63
CA ARG A 165 8.35 13.92 18.06
C ARG A 165 8.82 15.35 18.30
N ARG A 166 9.52 15.94 17.32
CA ARG A 166 9.99 17.33 17.38
C ARG A 166 9.29 18.20 16.35
N GLU A 167 9.06 17.69 15.15
CA GLU A 167 8.45 18.42 14.04
C GLU A 167 7.37 17.54 13.37
N MET A 168 6.10 17.93 13.49
CA MET A 168 4.98 17.14 12.95
C MET A 168 4.81 17.27 11.44
N ASN A 169 5.30 18.34 10.84
CA ASN A 169 5.20 18.61 9.42
C ASN A 169 6.50 18.22 8.73
N HIS A 170 6.43 17.79 7.47
CA HIS A 170 7.61 17.51 6.64
C HIS A 170 8.23 18.81 6.10
N SER A 171 8.52 19.76 6.98
CA SER A 171 9.20 21.01 6.70
C SER A 171 10.71 20.81 6.50
N GLN A 172 11.44 21.85 6.14
CA GLN A 172 12.90 21.79 6.11
C GLN A 172 13.46 21.41 7.50
N ALA A 173 12.91 21.99 8.58
CA ALA A 173 13.31 21.67 9.95
C ALA A 173 13.15 20.18 10.29
N PHE A 174 12.11 19.52 9.76
CA PHE A 174 11.93 18.07 9.89
C PHE A 174 13.08 17.31 9.20
N TYR A 175 13.39 17.66 7.97
CA TYR A 175 14.47 16.98 7.23
C TYR A 175 15.85 17.29 7.80
N ASP A 176 16.09 18.47 8.37
CA ASP A 176 17.32 18.80 9.09
C ASP A 176 17.53 17.87 10.31
N ILE A 177 16.45 17.54 11.02
CA ILE A 177 16.48 16.55 12.11
C ILE A 177 16.86 15.17 11.58
N VAL A 178 16.22 14.73 10.50
CA VAL A 178 16.51 13.41 9.88
C VAL A 178 17.96 13.36 9.40
N GLU A 179 18.42 14.40 8.69
CA GLU A 179 19.77 14.50 8.12
C GLU A 179 20.85 14.52 9.22
N SER A 180 20.57 15.14 10.36
CA SER A 180 21.50 15.16 11.50
C SER A 180 21.78 13.77 12.10
N VAL A 181 20.88 12.81 11.90
CA VAL A 181 21.00 11.43 12.41
C VAL A 181 21.44 10.48 11.30
N LEU A 182 20.90 10.66 10.10
CA LEU A 182 21.18 9.88 8.89
C LEU A 182 21.54 10.81 7.73
N PRO A 183 22.81 11.20 7.58
CA PRO A 183 23.23 12.17 6.57
C PRO A 183 22.88 11.77 5.12
N GLU A 184 22.81 10.46 4.85
CA GLU A 184 22.53 9.92 3.53
C GLU A 184 21.06 9.50 3.32
N TYR A 185 20.14 9.88 4.22
CA TYR A 185 18.73 9.45 4.20
C TYR A 185 18.02 9.55 2.84
N LYS A 186 18.51 10.41 1.96
CA LYS A 186 17.99 10.58 0.59
C LYS A 186 18.15 9.33 -0.26
N LYS A 187 19.16 8.49 0.04
CA LYS A 187 19.36 7.19 -0.64
C LYS A 187 18.23 6.22 -0.27
N GLU A 188 17.91 6.13 1.02
CA GLU A 188 16.87 5.25 1.54
C GLU A 188 15.48 5.71 1.12
N GLN A 189 15.25 7.02 1.10
CA GLN A 189 14.03 7.62 0.55
C GLN A 189 13.87 7.31 -0.94
N LYS A 190 14.96 7.40 -1.71
CA LYS A 190 14.97 7.04 -3.13
C LYS A 190 14.69 5.55 -3.31
N TRP A 191 15.35 4.70 -2.51
CA TRP A 191 15.13 3.26 -2.56
C TRP A 191 13.67 2.89 -2.31
N LEU A 192 13.03 3.46 -1.28
CA LEU A 192 11.60 3.24 -0.99
C LEU A 192 10.68 3.67 -2.14
N ARG A 193 11.01 4.77 -2.81
CA ARG A 193 10.24 5.23 -3.97
C ARG A 193 10.35 4.29 -5.16
N GLU A 194 11.52 3.69 -5.36
CA GLU A 194 11.82 2.82 -6.51
C GLU A 194 11.41 1.36 -6.26
N HIS A 195 11.54 0.87 -5.05
CA HIS A 195 11.36 -0.55 -4.70
C HIS A 195 10.21 -0.80 -3.71
N GLY A 196 9.65 0.24 -3.09
CA GLY A 196 8.61 0.07 -2.08
C GLY A 196 7.39 -0.68 -2.60
N GLU A 197 7.03 -0.51 -3.88
CA GLU A 197 5.91 -1.26 -4.47
C GLU A 197 6.13 -2.78 -4.41
N SER A 198 7.36 -3.25 -4.62
CA SER A 198 7.67 -4.68 -4.57
C SER A 198 7.52 -5.30 -3.18
N LEU A 199 7.69 -4.52 -2.12
CA LEU A 199 7.49 -5.00 -0.75
C LEU A 199 6.01 -5.33 -0.45
N TRP A 200 5.05 -4.75 -1.19
CA TRP A 200 3.64 -5.08 -1.04
C TRP A 200 3.29 -6.47 -1.58
N THR A 201 4.12 -6.99 -2.46
CA THR A 201 3.95 -8.28 -3.13
C THR A 201 5.04 -9.29 -2.78
N ALA A 202 5.97 -8.94 -1.89
CA ALA A 202 7.13 -9.76 -1.55
C ALA A 202 6.75 -11.09 -0.86
N VAL A 203 5.56 -11.16 -0.28
CA VAL A 203 4.97 -12.33 0.39
C VAL A 203 3.47 -12.23 0.43
#